data_f398e161facc0ae385c166e775140a99
#
_entry.id   f398e161facc0ae385c166e775140a99
#
_cell.length_a   1.000
_cell.length_b   1.000
_cell.length_c   1.000
_cell.angle_alpha   90.00
_cell.angle_beta   90.00
_cell.angle_gamma   90.00
#
_symmetry.space_group_name_H-M   'P 1'
#
loop_
_entity.id
_entity.type
_entity.pdbx_description
1 polymer ?
#
loop_
_entity_poly.entity_id
_entity_poly.type
_entity_poly.pdbx_seq_one_letter_code
_entity_poly.pdbx_strand_id
1 'polypeptide(L)'
;MNFEEYAAKSVLVTAGIAVPISTLAMTPDEVAKVAEKIGGCVVKAQVPTGKRGKVGGIQLADTPEEAKTHAEKIIGMEISGHLVEKVLVEAKSDIQREFYAAILNDPEIKGPMVMFSTEGGVDIEEVAAETPETLKKAPVDVRYGFSIDQARKLIDDLDLDGARDGIADTLVKLYDAYSANDAELLEINPLVLSGDGKVVALDCKFVMDDSGIKRQRELASKGMPDKLTELEKRGEHHGIKYIELDGDVVVLANGAGLTMTTMDMVSHYGGKPANFCEIGGEAYTKAKAALEMVLAKPGAKSLVVNFCGAFARCDVMMNGLLEAWDEVEPDIPVFFSIAGTGDDEAITMLKERLGVDPLPNMDLACKAAAEAPSREGV
;
A
#
# COMPACT_ATOMS: atom_id res chain seq x y z
N MET A 1 0.43 -3.98 4.36
CA MET A 1 -0.86 -4.26 5.07
C MET A 1 -1.29 -3.01 5.82
N ASN A 2 -2.52 -2.54 5.60
CA ASN A 2 -3.07 -1.34 6.25
C ASN A 2 -3.83 -1.70 7.53
N PHE A 3 -3.94 -0.73 8.46
CA PHE A 3 -4.66 -0.89 9.72
C PHE A 3 -5.71 0.18 9.90
N GLU A 4 -6.83 -0.19 10.53
CA GLU A 4 -7.79 0.80 11.02
C GLU A 4 -7.22 1.52 12.25
N GLU A 5 -7.68 2.74 12.49
CA GLU A 5 -7.15 3.61 13.56
C GLU A 5 -7.11 2.94 14.95
N TYR A 6 -8.17 2.18 15.33
CA TYR A 6 -8.20 1.52 16.64
C TYR A 6 -7.08 0.50 16.82
N ALA A 7 -6.76 -0.23 15.76
CA ALA A 7 -5.67 -1.21 15.74
C ALA A 7 -4.30 -0.53 15.70
N ALA A 8 -4.15 0.52 14.89
CA ALA A 8 -2.95 1.35 14.83
C ALA A 8 -2.64 2.01 16.19
N LYS A 9 -3.65 2.57 16.88
CA LYS A 9 -3.48 3.15 18.22
C LYS A 9 -3.01 2.14 19.26
N SER A 10 -3.32 0.85 19.10
CA SER A 10 -2.81 -0.17 20.02
C SER A 10 -1.27 -0.28 19.96
N VAL A 11 -0.66 0.01 18.82
CA VAL A 11 0.80 0.07 18.65
C VAL A 11 1.37 1.26 19.45
N LEU A 12 0.73 2.43 19.37
CA LEU A 12 1.13 3.62 20.12
C LEU A 12 1.04 3.41 21.64
N VAL A 13 -0.06 2.82 22.10
CA VAL A 13 -0.26 2.51 23.54
C VAL A 13 0.82 1.55 24.04
N THR A 14 1.14 0.52 23.28
CA THR A 14 2.19 -0.45 23.62
C THR A 14 3.57 0.22 23.73
N ALA A 15 3.83 1.23 22.89
CA ALA A 15 5.05 2.04 22.92
C ALA A 15 5.06 3.12 24.04
N GLY A 16 3.98 3.26 24.80
CA GLY A 16 3.86 4.28 25.85
C GLY A 16 3.63 5.70 25.32
N ILE A 17 3.04 5.84 24.12
CA ILE A 17 2.56 7.10 23.57
C ILE A 17 1.11 7.29 24.04
N ALA A 18 0.80 8.45 24.60
CA ALA A 18 -0.54 8.75 25.11
C ALA A 18 -1.56 8.86 23.98
N VAL A 19 -2.72 8.23 24.13
CA VAL A 19 -3.90 8.36 23.28
C VAL A 19 -5.13 8.63 24.14
N PRO A 20 -6.20 9.25 23.63
CA PRO A 20 -7.43 9.42 24.38
C PRO A 20 -8.10 8.06 24.70
N ILE A 21 -8.88 8.04 25.77
CA ILE A 21 -9.72 6.88 26.08
C ILE A 21 -10.71 6.66 24.93
N SER A 22 -10.74 5.45 24.41
CA SER A 22 -11.60 5.10 23.29
C SER A 22 -12.16 3.68 23.41
N THR A 23 -13.29 3.45 22.76
CA THR A 23 -13.95 2.14 22.70
C THR A 23 -14.53 1.92 21.30
N LEU A 24 -14.29 0.73 20.76
CA LEU A 24 -14.88 0.31 19.49
C LEU A 24 -16.35 -0.05 19.70
N ALA A 25 -17.21 0.38 18.76
CA ALA A 25 -18.65 0.09 18.77
C ALA A 25 -19.12 -0.27 17.35
N MET A 26 -20.04 -1.24 17.26
CA MET A 26 -20.56 -1.77 15.99
C MET A 26 -22.01 -1.33 15.74
N THR A 27 -22.68 -0.81 16.76
CA THR A 27 -24.08 -0.35 16.66
C THR A 27 -24.26 1.04 17.29
N PRO A 28 -25.24 1.83 16.81
CA PRO A 28 -25.54 3.14 17.40
C PRO A 28 -25.90 3.07 18.89
N ASP A 29 -26.54 1.99 19.34
CA ASP A 29 -26.87 1.82 20.76
C ASP A 29 -25.63 1.54 21.62
N GLU A 30 -24.63 0.84 21.10
CA GLU A 30 -23.36 0.69 21.78
C GLU A 30 -22.62 2.03 21.88
N VAL A 31 -22.65 2.85 20.81
CA VAL A 31 -22.07 4.19 20.80
C VAL A 31 -22.66 5.07 21.89
N ALA A 32 -24.01 5.10 22.03
CA ALA A 32 -24.66 5.84 23.11
C ALA A 32 -24.18 5.40 24.52
N LYS A 33 -24.12 4.08 24.76
CA LYS A 33 -23.65 3.52 26.04
C LYS A 33 -22.20 3.87 26.35
N VAL A 34 -21.33 3.96 25.34
CA VAL A 34 -19.95 4.38 25.49
C VAL A 34 -19.91 5.88 25.81
N ALA A 35 -20.66 6.71 25.06
CA ALA A 35 -20.74 8.14 25.29
C ALA A 35 -21.27 8.51 26.70
N GLU A 36 -22.25 7.75 27.23
CA GLU A 36 -22.71 7.90 28.63
C GLU A 36 -21.59 7.79 29.65
N LYS A 37 -20.58 6.93 29.38
CA LYS A 37 -19.47 6.67 30.30
C LYS A 37 -18.33 7.67 30.18
N ILE A 38 -18.03 8.13 28.95
CA ILE A 38 -16.87 8.97 28.69
C ILE A 38 -17.22 10.47 28.56
N GLY A 39 -18.50 10.81 28.47
CA GLY A 39 -18.97 12.19 28.26
C GLY A 39 -18.82 12.63 26.80
N GLY A 40 -18.51 13.92 26.61
CA GLY A 40 -18.29 14.46 25.26
C GLY A 40 -17.27 13.66 24.47
N CYS A 41 -17.61 13.26 23.25
CA CYS A 41 -16.83 12.31 22.47
C CYS A 41 -16.71 12.67 20.99
N VAL A 42 -15.86 11.95 20.30
CA VAL A 42 -15.71 11.94 18.85
C VAL A 42 -16.08 10.55 18.34
N VAL A 43 -16.99 10.47 17.36
CA VAL A 43 -17.37 9.24 16.68
C VAL A 43 -16.60 9.17 15.37
N LYS A 44 -15.74 8.17 15.22
CA LYS A 44 -14.80 8.05 14.10
C LYS A 44 -15.04 6.76 13.31
N ALA A 45 -15.33 6.86 12.03
CA ALA A 45 -15.39 5.72 11.11
C ALA A 45 -14.10 4.89 11.18
N GLN A 46 -14.21 3.57 11.18
CA GLN A 46 -13.06 2.68 11.12
C GLN A 46 -12.98 2.06 9.72
N VAL A 47 -11.99 2.53 8.97
CA VAL A 47 -11.60 2.03 7.63
C VAL A 47 -10.09 2.21 7.47
N PRO A 48 -9.40 1.37 6.67
CA PRO A 48 -7.94 1.39 6.52
C PRO A 48 -7.45 2.52 5.59
N THR A 49 -8.09 3.70 5.65
CA THR A 49 -7.76 4.86 4.80
C THR A 49 -7.82 6.16 5.60
N GLY A 50 -7.07 7.15 5.15
CA GLY A 50 -7.08 8.50 5.71
C GLY A 50 -8.25 9.37 5.19
N LYS A 51 -8.20 10.68 5.53
CA LYS A 51 -9.14 11.71 5.03
C LYS A 51 -10.62 11.47 5.39
N ARG A 52 -10.90 10.64 6.39
CA ARG A 52 -12.25 10.29 6.87
C ARG A 52 -13.07 11.50 7.29
N GLY A 53 -12.41 12.51 7.88
CA GLY A 53 -13.07 13.76 8.29
C GLY A 53 -13.65 14.56 7.13
N LYS A 54 -12.96 14.60 5.97
CA LYS A 54 -13.40 15.35 4.77
C LYS A 54 -14.73 14.84 4.18
N VAL A 55 -15.07 13.58 4.46
CA VAL A 55 -16.30 12.93 3.97
C VAL A 55 -17.37 12.72 5.06
N GLY A 56 -17.19 13.33 6.24
CA GLY A 56 -18.14 13.23 7.33
C GLY A 56 -18.01 11.99 8.22
N GLY A 57 -16.96 11.19 8.04
CA GLY A 57 -16.67 9.98 8.83
C GLY A 57 -16.15 10.26 10.24
N ILE A 58 -15.98 11.52 10.65
CA ILE A 58 -15.57 11.93 12.00
C ILE A 58 -16.51 13.03 12.48
N GLN A 59 -17.19 12.81 13.61
CA GLN A 59 -18.19 13.72 14.15
C GLN A 59 -18.01 13.90 15.66
N LEU A 60 -18.13 15.14 16.12
CA LEU A 60 -18.11 15.51 17.54
C LEU A 60 -19.53 15.38 18.14
N ALA A 61 -19.64 14.88 19.34
CA ALA A 61 -20.89 14.77 20.07
C ALA A 61 -20.68 15.23 21.54
N ASP A 62 -21.64 15.98 22.06
CA ASP A 62 -21.64 16.42 23.46
C ASP A 62 -22.58 15.57 24.32
N THR A 63 -23.50 14.86 23.67
CA THR A 63 -24.48 13.99 24.36
C THR A 63 -24.48 12.58 23.75
N PRO A 64 -24.93 11.56 24.51
CA PRO A 64 -25.07 10.19 23.99
C PRO A 64 -26.04 10.10 22.80
N GLU A 65 -27.08 10.93 22.77
CA GLU A 65 -28.09 10.97 21.71
C GLU A 65 -27.48 11.51 20.41
N GLU A 66 -26.66 12.56 20.51
CA GLU A 66 -25.90 13.08 19.36
C GLU A 66 -24.91 12.03 18.83
N ALA A 67 -24.17 11.38 19.73
CA ALA A 67 -23.23 10.31 19.37
C ALA A 67 -23.93 9.16 18.65
N LYS A 68 -25.11 8.74 19.12
CA LYS A 68 -25.96 7.75 18.46
C LYS A 68 -26.37 8.19 17.07
N THR A 69 -26.87 9.42 16.94
CA THR A 69 -27.31 9.99 15.65
C THR A 69 -26.15 10.06 14.63
N HIS A 70 -24.93 10.39 15.09
CA HIS A 70 -23.75 10.37 14.23
C HIS A 70 -23.39 8.95 13.81
N ALA A 71 -23.46 7.99 14.72
CA ALA A 71 -23.20 6.57 14.40
C ALA A 71 -24.20 6.01 13.38
N GLU A 72 -25.49 6.38 13.47
CA GLU A 72 -26.52 5.99 12.48
C GLU A 72 -26.21 6.48 11.06
N LYS A 73 -25.50 7.61 10.93
CA LYS A 73 -25.08 8.17 9.64
C LYS A 73 -23.78 7.57 9.15
N ILE A 74 -22.84 7.28 10.07
CA ILE A 74 -21.47 6.84 9.73
C ILE A 74 -21.41 5.34 9.45
N ILE A 75 -22.10 4.52 10.26
CA ILE A 75 -22.15 3.07 10.04
C ILE A 75 -22.97 2.80 8.77
N GLY A 76 -22.37 2.08 7.84
CA GLY A 76 -22.95 1.81 6.51
C GLY A 76 -22.54 2.81 5.43
N MET A 77 -21.79 3.89 5.76
CA MET A 77 -21.17 4.74 4.73
C MET A 77 -20.10 3.96 3.96
N GLU A 78 -19.86 4.38 2.72
CA GLU A 78 -18.71 3.95 1.95
C GLU A 78 -17.66 5.07 1.92
N ILE A 79 -16.43 4.78 2.36
CA ILE A 79 -15.31 5.71 2.35
C ILE A 79 -14.16 5.10 1.57
N SER A 80 -13.79 5.69 0.45
CA SER A 80 -12.70 5.20 -0.43
C SER A 80 -12.89 3.71 -0.79
N GLY A 81 -14.12 3.29 -1.12
CA GLY A 81 -14.44 1.91 -1.48
C GLY A 81 -14.51 0.92 -0.29
N HIS A 82 -14.44 1.41 0.95
CA HIS A 82 -14.57 0.59 2.16
C HIS A 82 -15.89 0.89 2.88
N LEU A 83 -16.67 -0.15 3.15
CA LEU A 83 -17.86 -0.05 3.98
C LEU A 83 -17.48 0.18 5.44
N VAL A 84 -18.05 1.19 6.08
CA VAL A 84 -17.87 1.43 7.51
C VAL A 84 -18.77 0.48 8.30
N GLU A 85 -18.19 -0.55 8.89
CA GLU A 85 -18.90 -1.55 9.70
C GLU A 85 -18.91 -1.21 11.20
N LYS A 86 -17.99 -0.37 11.64
CA LYS A 86 -17.78 -0.03 13.05
C LYS A 86 -17.20 1.38 13.20
N VAL A 87 -17.35 1.94 14.39
CA VAL A 87 -16.83 3.24 14.76
C VAL A 87 -16.00 3.17 16.04
N LEU A 88 -15.02 4.06 16.16
CA LEU A 88 -14.29 4.31 17.40
C LEU A 88 -14.95 5.50 18.11
N VAL A 89 -15.41 5.31 19.33
CA VAL A 89 -15.93 6.37 20.20
C VAL A 89 -14.81 6.78 21.13
N GLU A 90 -14.35 8.02 21.02
CA GLU A 90 -13.16 8.53 21.68
C GLU A 90 -13.48 9.77 22.51
N ALA A 91 -12.90 9.88 23.70
CA ALA A 91 -13.08 11.07 24.55
C ALA A 91 -12.55 12.33 23.84
N LYS A 92 -13.27 13.44 23.95
CA LYS A 92 -12.79 14.74 23.45
C LYS A 92 -11.49 15.13 24.16
N SER A 93 -10.58 15.71 23.42
CA SER A 93 -9.34 16.30 23.93
C SER A 93 -9.43 17.82 23.91
N ASP A 94 -8.88 18.47 24.92
CA ASP A 94 -8.70 19.93 24.94
C ASP A 94 -7.45 20.28 24.16
N ILE A 95 -7.62 20.63 22.89
CA ILE A 95 -6.53 20.86 21.93
C ILE A 95 -6.04 22.29 22.04
N GLN A 96 -4.80 22.48 22.47
CA GLN A 96 -4.12 23.77 22.47
C GLN A 96 -3.36 24.02 21.17
N ARG A 97 -2.69 22.99 20.67
CA ARG A 97 -1.91 23.04 19.42
C ARG A 97 -1.84 21.68 18.76
N GLU A 98 -1.83 21.67 17.45
CA GLU A 98 -1.73 20.47 16.62
C GLU A 98 -0.35 20.39 15.93
N PHE A 99 0.20 19.20 15.87
CA PHE A 99 1.47 18.85 15.24
C PHE A 99 1.30 17.62 14.35
N TYR A 100 2.27 17.44 13.49
CA TYR A 100 2.43 16.23 12.69
C TYR A 100 3.69 15.47 13.12
N ALA A 101 3.61 14.16 13.23
CA ALA A 101 4.76 13.28 13.48
C ALA A 101 4.63 11.99 12.67
N ALA A 102 5.67 11.58 11.97
CA ALA A 102 5.68 10.32 11.23
C ALA A 102 7.08 9.71 11.13
N ILE A 103 7.08 8.39 10.96
CA ILE A 103 8.25 7.62 10.53
C ILE A 103 7.83 6.84 9.27
N LEU A 104 8.62 6.94 8.23
CA LEU A 104 8.37 6.24 6.97
C LEU A 104 9.67 5.77 6.31
N ASN A 105 9.55 4.81 5.40
CA ASN A 105 10.64 4.43 4.52
C ASN A 105 10.80 5.46 3.40
N ASP A 106 11.95 6.13 3.36
CA ASP A 106 12.26 7.10 2.32
C ASP A 106 13.12 6.42 1.24
N PRO A 107 12.66 6.36 -0.03
CA PRO A 107 13.36 5.68 -1.11
C PRO A 107 14.65 6.39 -1.54
N GLU A 108 14.79 7.70 -1.33
CA GLU A 108 15.98 8.46 -1.71
C GLU A 108 17.15 8.14 -0.80
N ILE A 109 16.91 8.13 0.52
CA ILE A 109 17.94 7.77 1.51
C ILE A 109 18.03 6.25 1.76
N LYS A 110 17.09 5.47 1.22
CA LYS A 110 16.98 4.00 1.37
C LYS A 110 16.96 3.57 2.84
N GLY A 111 16.16 4.26 3.64
CA GLY A 111 16.07 4.02 5.07
C GLY A 111 14.94 4.81 5.74
N PRO A 112 14.79 4.63 7.08
CA PRO A 112 13.77 5.34 7.82
C PRO A 112 14.04 6.85 7.89
N MET A 113 12.98 7.63 7.74
CA MET A 113 12.96 9.08 7.91
C MET A 113 12.00 9.44 9.03
N VAL A 114 12.48 10.17 10.04
CA VAL A 114 11.63 10.81 11.05
C VAL A 114 11.20 12.16 10.51
N MET A 115 9.90 12.42 10.55
CA MET A 115 9.30 13.68 10.12
C MET A 115 8.54 14.32 11.27
N PHE A 116 8.63 15.64 11.37
CA PHE A 116 7.87 16.44 12.32
C PHE A 116 7.47 17.78 11.71
N SER A 117 6.25 18.26 11.95
CA SER A 117 5.82 19.61 11.58
C SER A 117 5.00 20.25 12.68
N THR A 118 5.09 21.59 12.77
CA THR A 118 4.21 22.42 13.60
C THR A 118 2.82 22.61 12.97
N GLU A 119 2.61 22.13 11.76
CA GLU A 119 1.34 22.13 11.03
C GLU A 119 0.73 20.72 11.12
N GLY A 120 -0.18 20.51 12.07
CA GLY A 120 -0.92 19.25 12.25
C GLY A 120 -2.37 19.36 11.85
N GLY A 121 -3.07 18.23 11.73
CA GLY A 121 -4.49 18.17 11.37
C GLY A 121 -4.79 18.49 9.90
N VAL A 122 -3.78 18.71 9.08
CA VAL A 122 -3.85 19.08 7.67
C VAL A 122 -3.18 18.02 6.78
N ASP A 123 -3.31 18.19 5.47
CA ASP A 123 -2.69 17.32 4.47
C ASP A 123 -1.18 17.61 4.41
N ILE A 124 -0.35 16.68 4.83
CA ILE A 124 1.10 16.91 4.93
C ILE A 124 1.76 17.08 3.56
N GLU A 125 1.17 16.56 2.50
CA GLU A 125 1.63 16.76 1.13
C GLU A 125 1.43 18.23 0.70
N GLU A 126 0.33 18.88 1.13
CA GLU A 126 0.09 20.30 0.92
C GLU A 126 1.11 21.14 1.70
N VAL A 127 1.35 20.79 2.97
CA VAL A 127 2.39 21.47 3.80
C VAL A 127 3.76 21.33 3.17
N ALA A 128 4.13 20.15 2.69
CA ALA A 128 5.43 19.92 2.04
C ALA A 128 5.61 20.73 0.74
N ALA A 129 4.50 21.04 0.04
CA ALA A 129 4.52 21.83 -1.19
C ALA A 129 4.51 23.34 -0.93
N GLU A 130 3.72 23.81 0.04
CA GLU A 130 3.48 25.22 0.29
C GLU A 130 4.44 25.84 1.31
N THR A 131 4.76 25.09 2.38
CA THR A 131 5.60 25.55 3.51
C THR A 131 6.64 24.50 3.91
N PRO A 132 7.53 24.07 3.00
CA PRO A 132 8.47 22.96 3.25
C PRO A 132 9.42 23.20 4.43
N GLU A 133 9.66 24.45 4.83
CA GLU A 133 10.47 24.81 5.97
C GLU A 133 9.85 24.44 7.32
N THR A 134 8.53 24.27 7.39
CA THR A 134 7.83 23.82 8.60
C THR A 134 7.94 22.31 8.81
N LEU A 135 8.31 21.57 7.76
CA LEU A 135 8.48 20.12 7.78
C LEU A 135 9.94 19.74 8.06
N LYS A 136 10.22 19.37 9.29
CA LYS A 136 11.54 18.89 9.72
C LYS A 136 11.71 17.41 9.39
N LYS A 137 12.90 17.04 8.91
CA LYS A 137 13.23 15.67 8.50
C LYS A 137 14.57 15.24 9.09
N ALA A 138 14.64 14.03 9.61
CA ALA A 138 15.88 13.42 10.11
C ALA A 138 16.02 11.99 9.59
N PRO A 139 17.02 11.69 8.76
CA PRO A 139 17.32 10.32 8.37
C PRO A 139 17.84 9.52 9.57
N VAL A 140 17.45 8.24 9.65
CA VAL A 140 17.89 7.37 10.74
C VAL A 140 18.80 6.27 10.23
N ASP A 141 19.95 6.13 10.86
CA ASP A 141 20.82 4.96 10.66
C ASP A 141 20.27 3.79 11.49
N VAL A 142 19.73 2.79 10.82
CA VAL A 142 19.09 1.62 11.46
C VAL A 142 20.01 0.84 12.42
N ARG A 143 21.34 1.01 12.30
CA ARG A 143 22.31 0.36 13.18
C ARG A 143 22.33 0.97 14.59
N TYR A 144 21.94 2.23 14.70
CA TYR A 144 22.02 3.01 15.96
C TYR A 144 20.64 3.45 16.47
N GLY A 145 19.62 3.45 15.60
CA GLY A 145 18.28 3.92 15.95
C GLY A 145 18.18 5.44 16.05
N PHE A 146 17.11 5.91 16.69
CA PHE A 146 16.81 7.34 16.83
C PHE A 146 16.83 7.76 18.30
N SER A 147 17.82 8.55 18.70
CA SER A 147 18.03 8.95 20.09
C SER A 147 17.28 10.21 20.47
N ILE A 148 17.12 10.41 21.81
CA ILE A 148 16.49 11.63 22.35
C ILE A 148 17.24 12.90 21.96
N ASP A 149 18.57 12.85 21.83
CA ASP A 149 19.37 14.01 21.42
C ASP A 149 19.13 14.35 19.93
N GLN A 150 18.94 13.34 19.08
CA GLN A 150 18.57 13.55 17.69
C GLN A 150 17.14 14.12 17.58
N ALA A 151 16.20 13.62 18.38
CA ALA A 151 14.85 14.16 18.44
C ALA A 151 14.84 15.62 18.89
N ARG A 152 15.55 15.97 19.96
CA ARG A 152 15.69 17.35 20.43
C ARG A 152 16.31 18.25 19.39
N LYS A 153 17.36 17.79 18.69
CA LYS A 153 18.02 18.54 17.61
C LYS A 153 17.09 18.79 16.44
N LEU A 154 16.23 17.82 16.07
CA LEU A 154 15.28 17.95 14.97
C LEU A 154 14.30 19.11 15.16
N ILE A 155 13.91 19.35 16.43
CA ILE A 155 12.89 20.35 16.80
C ILE A 155 13.46 21.55 17.56
N ASP A 156 14.79 21.75 17.52
CA ASP A 156 15.49 22.73 18.36
C ASP A 156 15.12 24.18 18.05
N ASP A 157 14.92 24.49 16.77
CA ASP A 157 14.58 25.81 16.26
C ASP A 157 13.07 26.13 16.26
N LEU A 158 12.21 25.19 16.71
CA LEU A 158 10.77 25.36 16.69
C LEU A 158 10.23 25.94 18.00
N ASP A 159 9.22 26.78 17.90
CA ASP A 159 8.38 27.17 19.05
C ASP A 159 7.32 26.08 19.28
N LEU A 160 7.32 25.47 20.45
CA LEU A 160 6.50 24.31 20.78
C LEU A 160 5.69 24.51 22.07
N ASP A 161 5.48 25.74 22.52
CA ASP A 161 4.66 26.09 23.70
C ASP A 161 4.96 25.26 24.96
N GLY A 162 6.23 24.88 25.17
CA GLY A 162 6.66 24.06 26.30
C GLY A 162 6.55 22.54 26.11
N ALA A 163 6.03 22.08 24.98
CA ALA A 163 5.85 20.63 24.67
C ALA A 163 7.14 19.93 24.20
N ARG A 164 8.30 20.63 24.09
CA ARG A 164 9.55 20.13 23.49
C ARG A 164 9.96 18.74 23.99
N ASP A 165 10.05 18.56 25.30
CA ASP A 165 10.48 17.28 25.86
C ASP A 165 9.48 16.16 25.62
N GLY A 166 8.17 16.45 25.70
CA GLY A 166 7.11 15.49 25.40
C GLY A 166 7.07 15.08 23.92
N ILE A 167 7.31 16.03 23.01
CA ILE A 167 7.40 15.76 21.56
C ILE A 167 8.66 14.95 21.27
N ALA A 168 9.83 15.32 21.83
CA ALA A 168 11.06 14.58 21.62
C ALA A 168 10.95 13.13 22.12
N ASP A 169 10.37 12.90 23.28
CA ASP A 169 10.09 11.56 23.82
C ASP A 169 9.14 10.78 22.93
N THR A 170 8.08 11.45 22.42
CA THR A 170 7.12 10.82 21.50
C THR A 170 7.78 10.41 20.19
N LEU A 171 8.65 11.21 19.61
CA LEU A 171 9.36 10.89 18.35
C LEU A 171 10.28 9.67 18.50
N VAL A 172 10.98 9.55 19.64
CA VAL A 172 11.81 8.36 19.94
C VAL A 172 10.93 7.12 20.07
N LYS A 173 9.86 7.17 20.86
CA LYS A 173 8.92 6.07 21.04
C LYS A 173 8.24 5.68 19.71
N LEU A 174 7.94 6.66 18.87
CA LEU A 174 7.33 6.43 17.55
C LEU A 174 8.30 5.66 16.64
N TYR A 175 9.59 6.03 16.64
CA TYR A 175 10.61 5.29 15.91
C TYR A 175 10.78 3.87 16.45
N ASP A 176 10.83 3.70 17.75
CA ASP A 176 10.96 2.37 18.37
C ASP A 176 9.74 1.50 18.02
N ALA A 177 8.53 2.05 18.06
CA ALA A 177 7.31 1.36 17.65
C ALA A 177 7.33 1.00 16.16
N TYR A 178 7.75 1.92 15.29
CA TYR A 178 7.93 1.70 13.86
C TYR A 178 8.86 0.51 13.59
N SER A 179 10.04 0.52 14.21
CA SER A 179 11.05 -0.53 14.03
C SER A 179 10.61 -1.89 14.59
N ALA A 180 9.99 -1.89 15.77
CA ALA A 180 9.57 -3.11 16.46
C ALA A 180 8.39 -3.83 15.80
N ASN A 181 7.58 -3.12 15.00
CA ASN A 181 6.37 -3.65 14.38
C ASN A 181 6.48 -3.80 12.85
N ASP A 182 7.69 -3.82 12.29
CA ASP A 182 7.92 -3.95 10.86
C ASP A 182 7.10 -2.94 10.03
N ALA A 183 7.08 -1.67 10.45
CA ALA A 183 6.29 -0.65 9.80
C ALA A 183 6.96 -0.14 8.50
N GLU A 184 6.16 0.19 7.49
CA GLU A 184 6.53 1.02 6.35
C GLU A 184 6.20 2.48 6.59
N LEU A 185 5.10 2.70 7.34
CA LEU A 185 4.63 4.01 7.77
C LEU A 185 4.00 3.90 9.17
N LEU A 186 4.39 4.79 10.07
CA LEU A 186 3.70 5.04 11.33
C LEU A 186 3.56 6.56 11.51
N GLU A 187 2.33 7.06 11.41
CA GLU A 187 2.00 8.48 11.36
C GLU A 187 1.00 8.84 12.46
N ILE A 188 1.21 9.99 13.06
CA ILE A 188 0.27 10.63 13.99
C ILE A 188 -0.10 11.99 13.39
N ASN A 189 -1.37 12.16 13.02
CA ASN A 189 -1.88 13.39 12.44
C ASN A 189 -3.35 13.65 12.82
N PRO A 190 -3.63 14.48 13.87
CA PRO A 190 -2.66 15.27 14.61
C PRO A 190 -2.08 14.59 15.86
N LEU A 191 -0.85 14.95 16.19
CA LEU A 191 -0.26 14.88 17.52
C LEU A 191 -0.59 16.21 18.21
N VAL A 192 -1.08 16.23 19.45
CA VAL A 192 -1.53 17.48 20.06
C VAL A 192 -0.85 17.77 21.39
N LEU A 193 -0.70 19.06 21.67
CA LEU A 193 -0.50 19.56 23.01
C LEU A 193 -1.88 19.79 23.63
N SER A 194 -2.21 19.08 24.69
CA SER A 194 -3.46 19.24 25.43
C SER A 194 -3.37 20.34 26.50
N GLY A 195 -4.52 20.87 26.93
CA GLY A 195 -4.58 21.94 27.92
C GLY A 195 -3.98 21.61 29.28
N ASP A 196 -3.79 20.31 29.59
CA ASP A 196 -3.06 19.84 30.77
C ASP A 196 -1.53 19.70 30.56
N GLY A 197 -1.04 20.14 29.38
CA GLY A 197 0.38 20.16 29.03
C GLY A 197 0.94 18.82 28.54
N LYS A 198 0.09 17.83 28.27
CA LYS A 198 0.52 16.52 27.74
C LYS A 198 0.53 16.51 26.22
N VAL A 199 1.42 15.68 25.67
CA VAL A 199 1.46 15.35 24.24
C VAL A 199 0.66 14.08 24.00
N VAL A 200 -0.37 14.14 23.13
CA VAL A 200 -1.35 13.07 22.92
C VAL A 200 -1.56 12.82 21.44
N ALA A 201 -1.60 11.58 21.01
CA ALA A 201 -1.89 11.19 19.63
C ALA A 201 -3.41 11.04 19.43
N LEU A 202 -4.01 11.88 18.58
CA LEU A 202 -5.45 11.85 18.32
C LEU A 202 -5.84 10.97 17.12
N ASP A 203 -4.93 10.73 16.19
CA ASP A 203 -5.11 9.78 15.09
C ASP A 203 -3.83 8.97 14.93
N CYS A 204 -3.93 7.84 14.27
CA CYS A 204 -2.80 7.01 13.92
C CYS A 204 -3.05 6.30 12.60
N LYS A 205 -2.12 6.44 11.68
CA LYS A 205 -2.04 5.65 10.46
C LYS A 205 -0.84 4.72 10.55
N PHE A 206 -1.08 3.44 10.36
CA PHE A 206 -0.07 2.41 10.42
C PHE A 206 -0.15 1.52 9.18
N VAL A 207 0.98 1.37 8.52
CA VAL A 207 1.16 0.43 7.40
C VAL A 207 2.32 -0.49 7.78
N MET A 208 2.05 -1.79 7.81
CA MET A 208 3.06 -2.81 8.10
C MET A 208 3.61 -3.40 6.81
N ASP A 209 4.90 -3.65 6.75
CA ASP A 209 5.54 -4.44 5.69
C ASP A 209 4.98 -5.87 5.71
N ASP A 210 4.42 -6.32 4.59
CA ASP A 210 3.86 -7.66 4.44
C ASP A 210 4.90 -8.76 4.68
N SER A 211 6.18 -8.48 4.46
CA SER A 211 7.29 -9.38 4.81
C SER A 211 7.40 -9.62 6.33
N GLY A 212 6.87 -8.70 7.14
CA GLY A 212 6.79 -8.80 8.60
C GLY A 212 5.69 -9.70 9.14
N ILE A 213 4.65 -10.03 8.35
CA ILE A 213 3.44 -10.78 8.79
C ILE A 213 3.78 -12.04 9.61
N LYS A 214 4.79 -12.80 9.19
CA LYS A 214 5.18 -14.03 9.87
C LYS A 214 5.76 -13.79 11.26
N ARG A 215 6.38 -12.63 11.50
CA ARG A 215 6.95 -12.21 12.80
C ARG A 215 5.88 -11.56 13.68
N GLN A 216 4.94 -10.84 13.07
CA GLN A 216 3.92 -10.00 13.73
C GLN A 216 2.51 -10.63 13.66
N ARG A 217 2.38 -11.94 13.84
CA ARG A 217 1.11 -12.68 13.61
C ARG A 217 -0.09 -12.11 14.36
N GLU A 218 0.09 -11.73 15.63
CA GLU A 218 -1.00 -11.17 16.45
C GLU A 218 -1.41 -9.78 15.92
N LEU A 219 -0.44 -8.92 15.61
CA LEU A 219 -0.70 -7.60 15.04
C LEU A 219 -1.33 -7.73 13.65
N ALA A 220 -0.77 -8.56 12.78
CA ALA A 220 -1.27 -8.82 11.43
C ALA A 220 -2.73 -9.32 11.41
N SER A 221 -3.16 -10.08 12.44
CA SER A 221 -4.56 -10.53 12.54
C SER A 221 -5.58 -9.39 12.72
N LYS A 222 -5.12 -8.18 13.09
CA LYS A 222 -5.93 -6.96 13.22
C LYS A 222 -5.82 -6.05 11.98
N GLY A 223 -4.90 -6.38 11.07
CA GLY A 223 -4.70 -5.63 9.84
C GLY A 223 -5.74 -5.97 8.77
N MET A 224 -5.89 -5.05 7.85
CA MET A 224 -6.74 -5.20 6.68
C MET A 224 -5.84 -5.47 5.47
N PRO A 225 -5.90 -6.66 4.85
CA PRO A 225 -5.17 -6.91 3.61
C PRO A 225 -5.69 -5.98 2.51
N ASP A 226 -4.82 -5.68 1.56
CA ASP A 226 -5.22 -4.89 0.40
C ASP A 226 -6.34 -5.61 -0.37
N LYS A 227 -7.25 -4.83 -0.94
CA LYS A 227 -8.30 -5.38 -1.80
C LYS A 227 -7.67 -5.88 -3.08
N LEU A 228 -7.63 -7.19 -3.23
CA LEU A 228 -7.18 -7.83 -4.45
C LEU A 228 -8.30 -7.85 -5.50
N THR A 229 -7.94 -7.62 -6.76
CA THR A 229 -8.82 -7.88 -7.90
C THR A 229 -9.08 -9.40 -8.05
N GLU A 230 -10.05 -9.78 -8.86
CA GLU A 230 -10.31 -11.21 -9.10
C GLU A 230 -9.12 -11.91 -9.80
N LEU A 231 -8.38 -11.20 -10.64
CA LEU A 231 -7.18 -11.73 -11.27
C LEU A 231 -6.01 -11.87 -10.28
N GLU A 232 -5.84 -10.92 -9.37
CA GLU A 232 -4.84 -10.99 -8.30
C GLU A 232 -5.12 -12.16 -7.34
N LYS A 233 -6.38 -12.38 -6.95
CA LYS A 233 -6.80 -13.55 -6.16
C LYS A 233 -6.51 -14.88 -6.87
N ARG A 234 -6.76 -14.94 -8.19
CA ARG A 234 -6.40 -16.10 -8.99
C ARG A 234 -4.89 -16.33 -9.00
N GLY A 235 -4.12 -15.24 -9.10
CA GLY A 235 -2.65 -15.29 -9.00
C GLY A 235 -2.20 -15.91 -7.67
N GLU A 236 -2.70 -15.43 -6.56
CA GLU A 236 -2.40 -15.99 -5.23
C GLU A 236 -2.74 -17.47 -5.14
N HIS A 237 -3.93 -17.87 -5.62
CA HIS A 237 -4.36 -19.27 -5.61
C HIS A 237 -3.40 -20.18 -6.39
N HIS A 238 -2.87 -19.70 -7.51
CA HIS A 238 -1.89 -20.43 -8.32
C HIS A 238 -0.44 -20.24 -7.84
N GLY A 239 -0.19 -19.37 -6.86
CA GLY A 239 1.16 -18.99 -6.42
C GLY A 239 1.94 -18.30 -7.54
N ILE A 240 1.27 -17.47 -8.32
CA ILE A 240 1.82 -16.60 -9.36
C ILE A 240 1.68 -15.16 -8.87
N LYS A 241 2.78 -14.39 -8.88
CA LYS A 241 2.70 -12.96 -8.58
C LYS A 241 2.05 -12.24 -9.76
N TYR A 242 0.84 -11.75 -9.55
CA TYR A 242 0.09 -10.94 -10.49
C TYR A 242 -0.33 -9.62 -9.84
N ILE A 243 -0.17 -8.52 -10.55
CA ILE A 243 -0.65 -7.19 -10.13
C ILE A 243 -1.37 -6.60 -11.33
N GLU A 244 -2.61 -6.19 -11.13
CA GLU A 244 -3.43 -5.58 -12.18
C GLU A 244 -3.14 -4.07 -12.29
N LEU A 245 -3.00 -3.57 -13.52
CA LEU A 245 -2.74 -2.17 -13.82
C LEU A 245 -3.76 -1.64 -14.85
N ASP A 246 -3.85 -0.31 -14.99
CA ASP A 246 -4.82 0.38 -15.86
C ASP A 246 -4.38 0.46 -17.33
N GLY A 247 -3.58 -0.49 -17.80
CA GLY A 247 -3.07 -0.51 -19.15
C GLY A 247 -3.87 -1.43 -20.09
N ASP A 248 -3.36 -1.52 -21.34
CA ASP A 248 -3.93 -2.31 -22.44
C ASP A 248 -2.91 -3.27 -23.09
N VAL A 249 -1.63 -3.20 -22.72
CA VAL A 249 -0.59 -4.14 -23.14
C VAL A 249 -0.29 -5.10 -22.01
N VAL A 250 -0.74 -6.36 -22.13
CA VAL A 250 -0.45 -7.37 -21.12
C VAL A 250 0.96 -7.92 -21.26
N VAL A 251 1.59 -8.23 -20.13
CA VAL A 251 2.98 -8.69 -20.04
C VAL A 251 3.06 -10.03 -19.32
N LEU A 252 3.77 -10.98 -19.92
CA LEU A 252 4.16 -12.25 -19.31
C LEU A 252 5.66 -12.43 -19.48
N ALA A 253 6.39 -12.46 -18.38
CA ALA A 253 7.85 -12.65 -18.42
C ALA A 253 8.32 -13.54 -17.27
N ASN A 254 9.56 -13.98 -17.30
CA ASN A 254 10.15 -14.77 -16.23
C ASN A 254 11.08 -13.91 -15.36
N GLY A 255 10.78 -13.91 -14.06
CA GLY A 255 11.52 -13.16 -13.05
C GLY A 255 11.12 -11.68 -12.96
N ALA A 256 11.02 -11.18 -11.74
CA ALA A 256 10.48 -9.86 -11.43
C ALA A 256 11.23 -8.71 -12.14
N GLY A 257 12.57 -8.76 -12.16
CA GLY A 257 13.39 -7.74 -12.81
C GLY A 257 13.14 -7.64 -14.31
N LEU A 258 13.08 -8.78 -15.01
CA LEU A 258 12.78 -8.81 -16.43
C LEU A 258 11.36 -8.33 -16.71
N THR A 259 10.39 -8.73 -15.89
CA THR A 259 9.00 -8.29 -16.02
C THR A 259 8.89 -6.76 -15.89
N MET A 260 9.52 -6.17 -14.86
CA MET A 260 9.54 -4.71 -14.69
C MET A 260 10.21 -4.00 -15.86
N THR A 261 11.37 -4.49 -16.32
CA THR A 261 12.05 -3.91 -17.48
C THR A 261 11.19 -4.03 -18.74
N THR A 262 10.47 -5.13 -18.93
CA THR A 262 9.53 -5.29 -20.06
C THR A 262 8.40 -4.26 -20.01
N MET A 263 7.84 -4.02 -18.82
CA MET A 263 6.82 -2.98 -18.59
C MET A 263 7.37 -1.58 -18.87
N ASP A 264 8.58 -1.28 -18.41
CA ASP A 264 9.25 0.00 -18.68
C ASP A 264 9.48 0.22 -20.18
N MET A 265 9.88 -0.84 -20.91
CA MET A 265 10.05 -0.75 -22.36
C MET A 265 8.71 -0.55 -23.10
N VAL A 266 7.63 -1.21 -22.68
CA VAL A 266 6.28 -0.94 -23.19
C VAL A 266 5.92 0.53 -23.00
N SER A 267 6.16 1.08 -21.81
CA SER A 267 5.92 2.48 -21.48
C SER A 267 6.80 3.42 -22.31
N HIS A 268 8.06 3.08 -22.52
CA HIS A 268 9.00 3.84 -23.35
C HIS A 268 8.49 4.05 -24.79
N TYR A 269 7.83 3.04 -25.35
CA TYR A 269 7.22 3.11 -26.67
C TYR A 269 5.79 3.66 -26.69
N GLY A 270 5.34 4.27 -25.57
CA GLY A 270 4.03 4.91 -25.45
C GLY A 270 2.86 3.96 -25.21
N GLY A 271 3.12 2.66 -25.01
CA GLY A 271 2.12 1.70 -24.54
C GLY A 271 1.84 1.84 -23.05
N LYS A 272 0.76 1.22 -22.58
CA LYS A 272 0.40 1.19 -21.16
C LYS A 272 0.39 -0.25 -20.66
N PRO A 273 1.34 -0.65 -19.79
CA PRO A 273 1.34 -1.99 -19.18
C PRO A 273 0.03 -2.24 -18.42
N ALA A 274 -0.60 -3.38 -18.69
CA ALA A 274 -1.89 -3.75 -18.10
C ALA A 274 -1.75 -4.59 -16.84
N ASN A 275 -0.57 -5.16 -16.59
CA ASN A 275 -0.30 -6.01 -15.45
C ASN A 275 1.20 -6.18 -15.21
N PHE A 276 1.54 -6.57 -13.99
CA PHE A 276 2.76 -7.31 -13.69
C PHE A 276 2.40 -8.79 -13.59
N CYS A 277 3.07 -9.68 -14.33
CA CYS A 277 2.92 -11.13 -14.18
C CYS A 277 4.25 -11.82 -14.47
N GLU A 278 4.79 -12.52 -13.47
CA GLU A 278 6.04 -13.21 -13.61
C GLU A 278 5.91 -14.72 -13.34
N ILE A 279 6.58 -15.53 -14.16
CA ILE A 279 6.72 -16.98 -14.00
C ILE A 279 8.17 -17.35 -13.71
N GLY A 280 8.65 -17.04 -12.51
CA GLY A 280 10.01 -17.33 -12.06
C GLY A 280 10.07 -18.36 -10.93
N GLY A 281 11.26 -18.81 -10.57
CA GLY A 281 11.45 -19.78 -9.50
C GLY A 281 10.61 -21.03 -9.70
N GLU A 282 9.78 -21.39 -8.73
CA GLU A 282 8.89 -22.56 -8.81
C GLU A 282 7.67 -22.36 -9.73
N ALA A 283 7.39 -21.10 -10.11
CA ALA A 283 6.23 -20.77 -10.95
C ALA A 283 6.50 -20.95 -12.45
N TYR A 284 7.74 -21.21 -12.90
CA TYR A 284 8.04 -21.34 -14.32
C TYR A 284 7.34 -22.51 -15.03
N THR A 285 6.86 -23.49 -14.27
CA THR A 285 6.02 -24.60 -14.78
C THR A 285 4.53 -24.25 -14.84
N LYS A 286 4.12 -23.05 -14.44
CA LYS A 286 2.72 -22.61 -14.36
C LYS A 286 2.32 -21.70 -15.53
N ALA A 287 3.00 -21.83 -16.66
CA ALA A 287 2.80 -20.97 -17.83
C ALA A 287 1.35 -20.97 -18.33
N LYS A 288 0.64 -22.11 -18.24
CA LYS A 288 -0.79 -22.21 -18.58
C LYS A 288 -1.63 -21.23 -17.75
N ALA A 289 -1.58 -21.36 -16.42
CA ALA A 289 -2.37 -20.50 -15.54
C ALA A 289 -2.00 -19.01 -15.71
N ALA A 290 -0.72 -18.72 -15.93
CA ALA A 290 -0.26 -17.36 -16.20
C ALA A 290 -0.82 -16.81 -17.52
N LEU A 291 -0.81 -17.60 -18.59
CA LEU A 291 -1.38 -17.21 -19.90
C LEU A 291 -2.88 -16.93 -19.79
N GLU A 292 -3.63 -17.83 -19.15
CA GLU A 292 -5.05 -17.65 -18.88
C GLU A 292 -5.36 -16.35 -18.12
N MET A 293 -4.51 -16.01 -17.14
CA MET A 293 -4.70 -14.83 -16.32
C MET A 293 -4.42 -13.53 -17.09
N VAL A 294 -3.30 -13.46 -17.82
CA VAL A 294 -2.96 -12.25 -18.57
C VAL A 294 -3.95 -11.98 -19.69
N LEU A 295 -4.48 -13.02 -20.34
CA LEU A 295 -5.50 -12.88 -21.40
C LEU A 295 -6.90 -12.57 -20.86
N ALA A 296 -7.18 -12.88 -19.59
CA ALA A 296 -8.43 -12.52 -18.94
C ALA A 296 -8.53 -11.03 -18.54
N LYS A 297 -7.45 -10.25 -18.72
CA LYS A 297 -7.46 -8.81 -18.44
C LYS A 297 -8.41 -8.08 -19.39
N PRO A 298 -9.47 -7.42 -18.89
CA PRO A 298 -10.38 -6.65 -19.73
C PRO A 298 -9.67 -5.51 -20.46
N GLY A 299 -9.98 -5.32 -21.75
CA GLY A 299 -9.40 -4.24 -22.55
C GLY A 299 -7.97 -4.48 -23.03
N ALA A 300 -7.41 -5.67 -22.83
CA ALA A 300 -6.11 -6.02 -23.38
C ALA A 300 -6.13 -5.96 -24.92
N LYS A 301 -5.17 -5.24 -25.52
CA LYS A 301 -5.03 -5.10 -26.99
C LYS A 301 -3.92 -5.96 -27.56
N SER A 302 -2.90 -6.27 -26.78
CA SER A 302 -1.73 -7.05 -27.17
C SER A 302 -1.06 -7.70 -25.99
N LEU A 303 -0.26 -8.77 -26.23
CA LEU A 303 0.53 -9.47 -25.23
C LEU A 303 2.01 -9.48 -25.62
N VAL A 304 2.88 -9.15 -24.67
CA VAL A 304 4.33 -9.42 -24.75
C VAL A 304 4.66 -10.64 -23.93
N VAL A 305 5.25 -11.65 -24.54
CA VAL A 305 5.88 -12.79 -23.87
C VAL A 305 7.40 -12.61 -23.97
N ASN A 306 8.05 -12.39 -22.83
CA ASN A 306 9.48 -12.14 -22.78
C ASN A 306 10.18 -13.16 -21.85
N PHE A 307 10.86 -14.13 -22.46
CA PHE A 307 11.59 -15.19 -21.74
C PHE A 307 13.09 -15.00 -21.89
N CYS A 308 13.77 -14.92 -20.75
CA CYS A 308 15.23 -14.94 -20.67
C CYS A 308 15.67 -16.17 -19.84
N GLY A 309 16.13 -17.19 -20.51
CA GLY A 309 16.53 -18.45 -19.88
C GLY A 309 17.81 -18.32 -19.08
N ALA A 310 17.73 -18.80 -17.83
CA ALA A 310 18.87 -19.03 -16.96
C ALA A 310 18.63 -20.36 -16.23
N PHE A 311 18.33 -20.32 -14.94
CA PHE A 311 17.85 -21.50 -14.20
C PHE A 311 16.48 -21.98 -14.71
N ALA A 312 15.52 -21.06 -14.93
CA ALA A 312 14.29 -21.33 -15.65
C ALA A 312 14.59 -21.35 -17.15
N ARG A 313 14.53 -22.52 -17.77
CA ARG A 313 14.86 -22.73 -19.18
C ARG A 313 13.74 -22.26 -20.09
N CYS A 314 14.10 -21.60 -21.22
CA CYS A 314 13.14 -21.12 -22.20
C CYS A 314 12.29 -22.23 -22.81
N ASP A 315 12.88 -23.39 -23.14
CA ASP A 315 12.16 -24.54 -23.69
C ASP A 315 11.08 -25.08 -22.76
N VAL A 316 11.36 -25.15 -21.44
CA VAL A 316 10.36 -25.61 -20.45
C VAL A 316 9.21 -24.62 -20.32
N MET A 317 9.51 -23.31 -20.23
CA MET A 317 8.49 -22.26 -20.16
C MET A 317 7.64 -22.22 -21.45
N MET A 318 8.29 -22.31 -22.61
CA MET A 318 7.62 -22.32 -23.90
C MET A 318 6.72 -23.55 -24.08
N ASN A 319 7.18 -24.74 -23.68
CA ASN A 319 6.35 -25.94 -23.73
C ASN A 319 5.07 -25.77 -22.91
N GLY A 320 5.17 -25.29 -21.67
CA GLY A 320 3.99 -25.05 -20.83
C GLY A 320 3.04 -23.99 -21.40
N LEU A 321 3.59 -22.96 -22.06
CA LEU A 321 2.79 -21.93 -22.72
C LEU A 321 2.08 -22.50 -23.96
N LEU A 322 2.76 -23.29 -24.77
CA LEU A 322 2.22 -23.91 -25.98
C LEU A 322 1.18 -25.00 -25.65
N GLU A 323 1.34 -25.76 -24.57
CA GLU A 323 0.30 -26.67 -24.07
C GLU A 323 -1.00 -25.93 -23.70
N ALA A 324 -0.88 -24.73 -23.14
CA ALA A 324 -2.02 -23.89 -22.82
C ALA A 324 -2.65 -23.24 -24.06
N TRP A 325 -1.85 -22.99 -25.09
CA TRP A 325 -2.25 -22.19 -26.26
C TRP A 325 -3.48 -22.73 -26.97
N ASP A 326 -3.51 -24.06 -27.17
CA ASP A 326 -4.61 -24.72 -27.87
C ASP A 326 -5.93 -24.69 -27.08
N GLU A 327 -5.86 -24.51 -25.75
CA GLU A 327 -7.03 -24.41 -24.88
C GLU A 327 -7.50 -22.97 -24.68
N VAL A 328 -6.54 -22.03 -24.63
CA VAL A 328 -6.81 -20.62 -24.31
C VAL A 328 -7.12 -19.81 -25.58
N GLU A 329 -6.56 -20.24 -26.74
CA GLU A 329 -6.77 -19.62 -28.05
C GLU A 329 -6.65 -18.08 -28.00
N PRO A 330 -5.44 -17.50 -27.80
CA PRO A 330 -5.29 -16.06 -27.68
C PRO A 330 -5.87 -15.33 -28.88
N ASP A 331 -6.79 -14.42 -28.64
CA ASP A 331 -7.50 -13.66 -29.66
C ASP A 331 -6.91 -12.25 -29.90
N ILE A 332 -5.81 -11.91 -29.23
CA ILE A 332 -5.04 -10.67 -29.38
C ILE A 332 -3.67 -10.95 -29.99
N PRO A 333 -3.04 -9.96 -30.66
CA PRO A 333 -1.65 -10.08 -31.14
C PRO A 333 -0.69 -10.40 -30.00
N VAL A 334 0.19 -11.42 -30.22
CA VAL A 334 1.19 -11.83 -29.25
C VAL A 334 2.58 -11.67 -29.83
N PHE A 335 3.46 -11.01 -29.10
CA PHE A 335 4.82 -10.70 -29.50
C PHE A 335 5.81 -11.39 -28.57
N PHE A 336 6.71 -12.20 -29.14
CA PHE A 336 7.67 -13.01 -28.40
C PHE A 336 9.06 -12.42 -28.46
N SER A 337 9.75 -12.43 -27.30
CA SER A 337 11.19 -12.26 -27.17
C SER A 337 11.73 -13.42 -26.35
N ILE A 338 12.69 -14.15 -26.90
CA ILE A 338 13.22 -15.37 -26.31
C ILE A 338 14.73 -15.29 -26.41
N ALA A 339 15.43 -15.46 -25.28
CA ALA A 339 16.89 -15.47 -25.24
C ALA A 339 17.42 -16.30 -24.05
N GLY A 340 18.63 -16.81 -24.14
CA GLY A 340 19.31 -17.49 -23.04
C GLY A 340 19.15 -19.00 -23.03
N THR A 341 19.25 -19.66 -21.89
CA THR A 341 19.29 -21.11 -21.82
C THR A 341 18.01 -21.76 -22.37
N GLY A 342 18.17 -22.61 -23.41
CA GLY A 342 17.07 -23.33 -24.05
C GLY A 342 16.28 -22.46 -25.05
N ASP A 343 16.87 -21.38 -25.56
CA ASP A 343 16.21 -20.49 -26.51
C ASP A 343 16.08 -21.12 -27.90
N ASP A 344 17.08 -21.82 -28.42
CA ASP A 344 17.03 -22.49 -29.72
C ASP A 344 15.88 -23.50 -29.79
N GLU A 345 15.73 -24.32 -28.75
CA GLU A 345 14.64 -25.30 -28.63
C GLU A 345 13.28 -24.60 -28.51
N ALA A 346 13.19 -23.54 -27.68
CA ALA A 346 11.97 -22.77 -27.49
C ALA A 346 11.51 -22.08 -28.81
N ILE A 347 12.44 -21.50 -29.56
CA ILE A 347 12.19 -20.87 -30.85
C ILE A 347 11.72 -21.92 -31.86
N THR A 348 12.34 -23.09 -31.89
CA THR A 348 11.93 -24.21 -32.75
C THR A 348 10.49 -24.64 -32.44
N MET A 349 10.15 -24.84 -31.17
CA MET A 349 8.79 -25.18 -30.73
C MET A 349 7.78 -24.12 -31.13
N LEU A 350 8.09 -22.83 -30.91
CA LEU A 350 7.23 -21.73 -31.28
C LEU A 350 6.92 -21.71 -32.77
N LYS A 351 7.94 -21.90 -33.58
CA LYS A 351 7.83 -21.91 -35.05
C LYS A 351 7.05 -23.14 -35.55
N GLU A 352 7.31 -24.32 -35.01
CA GLU A 352 6.62 -25.55 -35.42
C GLU A 352 5.14 -25.55 -35.02
N ARG A 353 4.81 -25.02 -33.83
CA ARG A 353 3.44 -25.06 -33.27
C ARG A 353 2.57 -23.88 -33.77
N LEU A 354 3.11 -22.68 -33.81
CA LEU A 354 2.36 -21.45 -34.10
C LEU A 354 2.74 -20.81 -35.44
N GLY A 355 3.81 -21.24 -36.10
CA GLY A 355 4.29 -20.61 -37.31
C GLY A 355 4.84 -19.19 -37.12
N VAL A 356 5.24 -18.85 -35.90
CA VAL A 356 5.68 -17.50 -35.49
C VAL A 356 7.18 -17.54 -35.20
N ASP A 357 7.92 -16.57 -35.72
CA ASP A 357 9.30 -16.30 -35.31
C ASP A 357 9.29 -15.24 -34.20
N PRO A 358 10.08 -15.41 -33.11
CA PRO A 358 10.19 -14.36 -32.09
C PRO A 358 10.90 -13.13 -32.66
N LEU A 359 10.64 -11.97 -32.08
CA LEU A 359 11.37 -10.76 -32.42
C LEU A 359 12.83 -10.85 -31.89
N PRO A 360 13.78 -10.19 -32.57
CA PRO A 360 15.19 -10.34 -32.27
C PRO A 360 15.60 -9.99 -30.82
N ASN A 361 14.81 -9.18 -30.16
CA ASN A 361 15.05 -8.76 -28.77
C ASN A 361 13.77 -8.19 -28.12
N MET A 362 13.84 -8.02 -26.82
CA MET A 362 12.77 -7.45 -25.98
C MET A 362 12.33 -6.05 -26.48
N ASP A 363 13.27 -5.23 -26.88
CA ASP A 363 13.04 -3.86 -27.34
C ASP A 363 12.03 -3.82 -28.50
N LEU A 364 12.28 -4.62 -29.54
CA LEU A 364 11.38 -4.74 -30.68
C LEU A 364 10.05 -5.41 -30.35
N ALA A 365 10.03 -6.38 -29.43
CA ALA A 365 8.79 -7.02 -29.00
C ALA A 365 7.88 -6.05 -28.24
N CYS A 366 8.44 -5.28 -27.33
CA CYS A 366 7.70 -4.23 -26.57
C CYS A 366 7.19 -3.12 -27.49
N LYS A 367 8.03 -2.69 -28.47
CA LYS A 367 7.62 -1.71 -29.46
C LYS A 367 6.43 -2.19 -30.28
N ALA A 368 6.51 -3.39 -30.84
CA ALA A 368 5.44 -3.96 -31.64
C ALA A 368 4.13 -4.12 -30.86
N ALA A 369 4.21 -4.51 -29.60
CA ALA A 369 3.04 -4.63 -28.72
C ALA A 369 2.43 -3.26 -28.38
N ALA A 370 3.25 -2.25 -28.10
CA ALA A 370 2.79 -0.90 -27.82
C ALA A 370 2.09 -0.25 -29.02
N GLU A 371 2.60 -0.52 -30.24
CA GLU A 371 2.07 -0.02 -31.52
C GLU A 371 0.89 -0.85 -32.07
N ALA A 372 0.55 -1.98 -31.44
CA ALA A 372 -0.58 -2.80 -31.88
C ALA A 372 -1.90 -2.01 -31.85
N PRO A 373 -2.78 -2.15 -32.86
CA PRO A 373 -4.04 -1.40 -32.89
C PRO A 373 -4.97 -1.79 -31.77
N SER A 374 -5.68 -0.80 -31.22
CA SER A 374 -6.76 -1.04 -30.25
C SER A 374 -7.93 -1.77 -30.92
N ARG A 375 -8.62 -2.63 -30.17
CA ARG A 375 -9.81 -3.36 -30.62
C ARG A 375 -11.07 -2.50 -30.80
N GLU A 376 -11.01 -1.19 -30.72
CA GLU A 376 -12.15 -0.32 -30.97
C GLU A 376 -12.47 -0.34 -32.49
N GLY A 377 -13.42 -1.19 -32.90
CA GLY A 377 -14.00 -1.14 -34.21
C GLY A 377 -14.13 -2.48 -34.98
N VAL A 378 -14.56 -3.56 -34.33
CA VAL A 378 -15.16 -4.71 -35.05
C VAL A 378 -16.52 -4.99 -34.45
#